data_cca1225f000d2b167a75395a530be99c
#
_entry.id   cca1225f000d2b167a75395a530be99c
#
_cell.length_a   1.000
_cell.length_b   1.000
_cell.length_c   1.000
_cell.angle_alpha   90.00
_cell.angle_beta   90.00
_cell.angle_gamma   90.00
#
_symmetry.space_group_name_H-M   'P 1'
#
loop_
_entity.id
_entity.type
_entity.pdbx_description
1 polymer ?
#
loop_
_entity_poly.entity_id
_entity_poly.type
_entity_poly.pdbx_seq_one_letter_code
_entity_poly.pdbx_strand_id
1 'polypeptide(L)'
;MQTMTKRDVIQAVIDGKQPPYVPWSFSFTKEAKERLIHHFGTDDLEPILHNHLLGLGNDIGFFEDLGNNRVKDIFGVVWNRSIDKDIGNVENPQLVEPTLKNYEFPDPLSDQFFANIPEKIEKYPDRFRVFSIGFSLYERAW
;
A
#
# COMPACT_ATOMS: atom_id res chain seq x y z
N MET A 1 -25.43 -24.71 6.28
CA MET A 1 -25.19 -23.26 6.43
C MET A 1 -23.98 -22.91 5.60
N GLN A 2 -24.09 -21.98 4.69
CA GLN A 2 -22.95 -21.51 3.90
C GLN A 2 -22.05 -20.67 4.82
N THR A 3 -20.79 -21.04 4.94
CA THR A 3 -19.83 -20.30 5.76
C THR A 3 -19.58 -18.94 5.10
N MET A 4 -19.77 -17.83 5.84
CA MET A 4 -19.48 -16.49 5.34
C MET A 4 -17.99 -16.37 5.03
N THR A 5 -17.67 -15.82 3.87
CA THR A 5 -16.30 -15.47 3.51
C THR A 5 -15.85 -14.23 4.29
N LYS A 6 -14.55 -13.96 4.35
CA LYS A 6 -14.04 -12.71 4.94
C LYS A 6 -14.63 -11.47 4.27
N ARG A 7 -14.87 -11.54 2.96
CA ARG A 7 -15.56 -10.49 2.20
C ARG A 7 -16.99 -10.28 2.72
N ASP A 8 -17.74 -11.36 2.94
CA ASP A 8 -19.12 -11.24 3.40
C ASP A 8 -19.20 -10.65 4.81
N VAL A 9 -18.22 -10.94 5.67
CA VAL A 9 -18.11 -10.35 7.02
C VAL A 9 -17.90 -8.84 6.93
N ILE A 10 -16.96 -8.37 6.10
CA ILE A 10 -16.75 -6.93 5.87
C ILE A 10 -17.99 -6.29 5.24
N GLN A 11 -18.61 -6.94 4.25
CA GLN A 11 -19.82 -6.43 3.62
C GLN A 11 -20.97 -6.26 4.63
N ALA A 12 -21.13 -7.22 5.55
CA ALA A 12 -22.13 -7.11 6.62
C ALA A 12 -21.90 -5.86 7.49
N VAL A 13 -20.66 -5.54 7.84
CA VAL A 13 -20.32 -4.32 8.60
C VAL A 13 -20.68 -3.07 7.80
N ILE A 14 -20.31 -3.01 6.53
CA ILE A 14 -20.59 -1.87 5.63
C ILE A 14 -22.13 -1.65 5.50
N ASP A 15 -22.88 -2.75 5.42
CA ASP A 15 -24.35 -2.74 5.34
C ASP A 15 -25.02 -2.40 6.70
N GLY A 16 -24.28 -2.15 7.77
CA GLY A 16 -24.82 -1.91 9.11
C GLY A 16 -25.43 -3.13 9.77
N LYS A 17 -25.11 -4.34 9.30
CA LYS A 17 -25.56 -5.61 9.86
C LYS A 17 -24.58 -6.10 10.93
N GLN A 18 -25.09 -6.90 11.88
CA GLN A 18 -24.24 -7.54 12.88
C GLN A 18 -23.43 -8.67 12.22
N PRO A 19 -22.08 -8.57 12.15
CA PRO A 19 -21.24 -9.65 11.64
C PRO A 19 -21.13 -10.76 12.72
N PRO A 20 -20.77 -12.00 12.33
CA PRO A 20 -20.58 -13.10 13.28
C PRO A 20 -19.39 -12.90 14.22
N TYR A 21 -18.44 -12.06 13.84
CA TYR A 21 -17.27 -11.67 14.63
C TYR A 21 -16.74 -10.32 14.12
N VAL A 22 -15.87 -9.67 14.91
CA VAL A 22 -15.21 -8.42 14.50
C VAL A 22 -14.15 -8.71 13.44
N PRO A 23 -14.29 -8.21 12.20
CA PRO A 23 -13.24 -8.38 11.20
C PRO A 23 -12.00 -7.56 11.53
N TRP A 24 -10.84 -8.02 11.03
CA TRP A 24 -9.57 -7.33 11.23
C TRP A 24 -8.72 -7.30 9.98
N SER A 25 -7.80 -6.34 9.92
CA SER A 25 -6.71 -6.30 8.95
C SER A 25 -5.54 -5.56 9.57
N PHE A 26 -4.36 -6.15 9.50
CA PHE A 26 -3.14 -5.60 10.06
C PHE A 26 -2.21 -5.11 8.95
N SER A 27 -1.62 -3.95 9.17
CA SER A 27 -0.46 -3.44 8.45
C SER A 27 0.65 -3.12 9.46
N PHE A 28 1.89 -3.08 9.00
CA PHE A 28 3.05 -2.96 9.87
C PHE A 28 4.07 -2.00 9.26
N THR A 29 4.80 -1.29 10.13
CA THR A 29 6.03 -0.63 9.72
C THR A 29 7.06 -1.67 9.30
N LYS A 30 8.10 -1.25 8.58
CA LYS A 30 9.17 -2.12 8.12
C LYS A 30 9.80 -2.90 9.28
N GLU A 31 10.14 -2.21 10.37
CA GLU A 31 10.75 -2.82 11.56
C GLU A 31 9.83 -3.82 12.27
N ALA A 32 8.54 -3.51 12.37
CA ALA A 32 7.58 -4.45 12.94
C ALA A 32 7.42 -5.70 12.08
N LYS A 33 7.37 -5.52 10.75
CA LYS A 33 7.31 -6.64 9.81
C LYS A 33 8.54 -7.54 9.89
N GLU A 34 9.74 -6.97 9.95
CA GLU A 34 10.99 -7.73 10.10
C GLU A 34 10.99 -8.59 11.37
N ARG A 35 10.50 -8.05 12.51
CA ARG A 35 10.36 -8.81 13.75
C ARG A 35 9.35 -9.95 13.64
N LEU A 36 8.22 -9.73 12.95
CA LEU A 36 7.23 -10.78 12.73
C LEU A 36 7.77 -11.89 11.82
N ILE A 37 8.47 -11.53 10.74
CA ILE A 37 9.15 -12.49 9.86
C ILE A 37 10.15 -13.34 10.65
N HIS A 38 10.96 -12.73 11.50
CA HIS A 38 11.88 -13.45 12.37
C HIS A 38 11.16 -14.37 13.36
N HIS A 39 10.05 -13.89 13.96
CA HIS A 39 9.28 -14.66 14.96
C HIS A 39 8.58 -15.88 14.35
N PHE A 40 7.97 -15.70 13.17
CA PHE A 40 7.21 -16.76 12.50
C PHE A 40 8.05 -17.61 11.53
N GLY A 41 9.28 -17.20 11.20
CA GLY A 41 10.17 -17.92 10.29
C GLY A 41 9.72 -17.91 8.83
N THR A 42 8.87 -16.97 8.44
CA THR A 42 8.34 -16.82 7.07
C THR A 42 8.10 -15.35 6.74
N ASP A 43 8.33 -14.96 5.48
CA ASP A 43 8.00 -13.65 4.94
C ASP A 43 6.55 -13.54 4.45
N ASP A 44 5.89 -14.66 4.15
CA ASP A 44 4.45 -14.72 3.88
C ASP A 44 3.66 -14.77 5.19
N LEU A 45 3.35 -13.60 5.74
CA LEU A 45 2.60 -13.47 6.99
C LEU A 45 1.08 -13.62 6.79
N GLU A 46 0.59 -13.56 5.56
CA GLU A 46 -0.84 -13.53 5.27
C GLU A 46 -1.61 -14.80 5.70
N PRO A 47 -1.06 -16.02 5.55
CA PRO A 47 -1.71 -17.22 6.09
C PRO A 47 -1.83 -17.24 7.62
N ILE A 48 -0.98 -16.48 8.32
CA ILE A 48 -0.95 -16.39 9.78
C ILE A 48 -1.90 -15.30 10.29
N LEU A 49 -1.90 -14.14 9.63
CA LEU A 49 -2.67 -12.97 10.04
C LEU A 49 -4.15 -13.09 9.70
N HIS A 50 -4.50 -13.88 8.70
CA HIS A 50 -5.88 -14.02 8.22
C HIS A 50 -6.59 -12.70 7.96
N ASN A 51 -5.89 -11.71 7.40
CA ASN A 51 -6.44 -10.39 7.08
C ASN A 51 -7.73 -10.48 6.26
N HIS A 52 -8.69 -9.59 6.54
CA HIS A 52 -9.97 -9.54 5.85
C HIS A 52 -9.95 -8.63 4.61
N LEU A 53 -9.06 -7.64 4.61
CA LEU A 53 -8.89 -6.72 3.49
C LEU A 53 -7.77 -7.19 2.56
N LEU A 54 -7.95 -6.97 1.27
CA LEU A 54 -6.94 -7.15 0.23
C LEU A 54 -6.63 -5.79 -0.40
N GLY A 55 -5.48 -5.22 -0.06
CA GLY A 55 -5.00 -3.99 -0.67
C GLY A 55 -4.54 -4.21 -2.11
N LEU A 56 -5.12 -3.48 -3.05
CA LEU A 56 -4.81 -3.57 -4.49
C LEU A 56 -4.03 -2.36 -5.01
N GLY A 57 -4.11 -1.22 -4.31
CA GLY A 57 -3.44 0.02 -4.72
C GLY A 57 -1.98 0.10 -4.29
N ASN A 58 -1.31 1.13 -4.77
CA ASN A 58 0.02 1.55 -4.35
C ASN A 58 -0.06 2.95 -3.76
N ASP A 59 0.49 3.14 -2.56
CA ASP A 59 0.37 4.42 -1.84
C ASP A 59 1.18 5.55 -2.51
N ILE A 60 2.45 5.31 -2.83
CA ILE A 60 3.35 6.31 -3.41
C ILE A 60 3.78 5.92 -4.84
N GLY A 61 3.48 4.70 -5.25
CA GLY A 61 3.92 4.14 -6.51
C GLY A 61 5.22 3.35 -6.39
N PHE A 62 5.94 3.26 -7.49
CA PHE A 62 7.19 2.51 -7.56
C PHE A 62 8.37 3.40 -7.24
N PHE A 63 9.39 2.81 -6.62
CA PHE A 63 10.61 3.51 -6.24
C PHE A 63 11.81 2.99 -7.02
N GLU A 64 12.62 3.92 -7.52
CA GLU A 64 13.95 3.68 -8.03
C GLU A 64 14.95 3.80 -6.87
N ASP A 65 15.78 2.77 -6.65
CA ASP A 65 16.84 2.83 -5.64
C ASP A 65 18.03 3.65 -6.17
N LEU A 66 18.34 4.74 -5.47
CA LEU A 66 19.47 5.61 -5.78
C LEU A 66 20.70 5.28 -4.93
N GLY A 67 20.64 4.27 -4.04
CA GLY A 67 21.67 3.97 -3.06
C GLY A 67 21.70 4.94 -1.86
N ASN A 68 22.53 4.64 -0.87
CA ASN A 68 22.71 5.47 0.34
C ASN A 68 21.40 5.80 1.07
N ASN A 69 20.48 4.85 1.18
CA ASN A 69 19.13 5.00 1.75
C ASN A 69 18.27 6.07 1.05
N ARG A 70 18.47 6.29 -0.23
CA ARG A 70 17.69 7.24 -1.03
C ARG A 70 16.93 6.49 -2.11
N VAL A 71 15.67 6.85 -2.25
CA VAL A 71 14.79 6.31 -3.29
C VAL A 71 14.08 7.45 -4.01
N LYS A 72 13.79 7.26 -5.29
CA LYS A 72 13.05 8.23 -6.09
C LYS A 72 11.72 7.63 -6.50
N ASP A 73 10.64 8.36 -6.26
CA ASP A 73 9.31 7.93 -6.69
C ASP A 73 9.01 8.30 -8.15
N ILE A 74 7.86 7.84 -8.65
CA ILE A 74 7.44 8.09 -10.02
C ILE A 74 7.14 9.56 -10.33
N PHE A 75 6.95 10.40 -9.31
CA PHE A 75 6.77 11.85 -9.46
C PHE A 75 8.09 12.61 -9.46
N GLY A 76 9.21 11.90 -9.35
CA GLY A 76 10.56 12.46 -9.34
C GLY A 76 11.04 12.90 -7.95
N VAL A 77 10.23 12.71 -6.90
CA VAL A 77 10.61 13.09 -5.53
C VAL A 77 11.65 12.10 -5.00
N VAL A 78 12.73 12.63 -4.44
CA VAL A 78 13.77 11.85 -3.76
C VAL A 78 13.50 11.84 -2.27
N TRP A 79 13.38 10.64 -1.73
CA TRP A 79 13.12 10.36 -0.32
C TRP A 79 14.38 9.82 0.35
N ASN A 80 14.84 10.51 1.39
CA ASN A 80 15.96 10.05 2.22
C ASN A 80 15.42 9.22 3.39
N ARG A 81 15.74 7.95 3.43
CA ARG A 81 15.32 6.94 4.43
C ARG A 81 16.42 6.61 5.45
N SER A 82 17.38 7.50 5.63
CA SER A 82 18.48 7.25 6.59
C SER A 82 18.02 7.32 8.05
N ILE A 83 17.01 8.12 8.35
CA ILE A 83 16.42 8.30 9.70
C ILE A 83 15.07 7.57 9.75
N ASP A 84 14.09 8.06 9.00
CA ASP A 84 12.80 7.38 8.84
C ASP A 84 12.91 6.38 7.69
N LYS A 85 12.93 5.08 8.03
CA LYS A 85 13.11 3.99 7.08
C LYS A 85 11.85 3.62 6.31
N ASP A 86 10.68 4.04 6.78
CA ASP A 86 9.40 3.74 6.13
C ASP A 86 9.10 4.75 5.02
N ILE A 87 8.88 6.00 5.36
CA ILE A 87 8.51 7.07 4.43
C ILE A 87 9.76 7.80 3.94
N GLY A 88 10.57 8.31 4.86
CA GLY A 88 11.73 9.14 4.57
C GLY A 88 11.40 10.64 4.57
N ASN A 89 12.44 11.45 4.35
CA ASN A 89 12.34 12.90 4.21
C ASN A 89 12.58 13.30 2.76
N VAL A 90 11.79 14.26 2.25
CA VAL A 90 11.96 14.82 0.90
C VAL A 90 13.25 15.60 0.81
N GLU A 91 14.10 15.29 -0.18
CA GLU A 91 15.37 16.01 -0.43
C GLU A 91 15.26 17.05 -1.56
N ASN A 92 14.34 16.84 -2.51
CA ASN A 92 14.22 17.71 -3.68
C ASN A 92 12.75 18.06 -3.94
N PRO A 93 12.28 19.24 -3.55
CA PRO A 93 10.95 19.69 -3.94
C PRO A 93 10.87 19.80 -5.46
N GLN A 94 9.83 19.18 -6.06
CA GLN A 94 9.66 19.16 -7.51
C GLN A 94 9.13 20.49 -8.05
N LEU A 95 8.27 21.17 -7.28
CA LEU A 95 7.65 22.43 -7.65
C LEU A 95 8.25 23.56 -6.82
N VAL A 96 9.44 24.01 -7.20
CA VAL A 96 10.12 25.14 -6.55
C VAL A 96 9.40 26.47 -6.82
N GLU A 97 8.72 26.56 -7.95
CA GLU A 97 7.89 27.70 -8.34
C GLU A 97 6.44 27.23 -8.60
N PRO A 98 5.43 28.09 -8.43
CA PRO A 98 4.02 27.70 -8.62
C PRO A 98 3.68 27.59 -10.12
N THR A 99 4.36 26.70 -10.82
CA THR A 99 4.15 26.41 -12.24
C THR A 99 4.35 24.94 -12.53
N LEU A 100 3.51 24.41 -13.41
CA LEU A 100 3.66 23.05 -13.98
C LEU A 100 4.40 23.04 -15.31
N LYS A 101 4.93 24.19 -15.75
CA LYS A 101 5.74 24.25 -16.95
C LYS A 101 6.97 23.37 -16.80
N ASN A 102 7.16 22.46 -17.73
CA ASN A 102 8.23 21.45 -17.73
C ASN A 102 8.10 20.33 -16.68
N TYR A 103 6.95 20.20 -16.01
CA TYR A 103 6.68 19.04 -15.17
C TYR A 103 5.93 17.98 -15.98
N GLU A 104 6.48 16.79 -16.04
CA GLU A 104 5.89 15.65 -16.72
C GLU A 104 5.21 14.74 -15.69
N PHE A 105 3.87 14.61 -15.80
CA PHE A 105 3.10 13.74 -14.93
C PHE A 105 3.31 12.27 -15.32
N PRO A 106 3.45 11.36 -14.36
CA PRO A 106 3.44 9.93 -14.65
C PRO A 106 2.09 9.52 -15.25
N ASP A 107 2.12 8.59 -16.20
CA ASP A 107 0.90 8.04 -16.80
C ASP A 107 0.09 7.24 -15.76
N PRO A 108 -1.12 7.70 -15.39
CA PRO A 108 -1.94 7.02 -14.39
C PRO A 108 -2.49 5.68 -14.88
N LEU A 109 -2.45 5.41 -16.18
CA LEU A 109 -2.91 4.17 -16.81
C LEU A 109 -1.77 3.18 -17.08
N SER A 110 -0.56 3.47 -16.61
CA SER A 110 0.57 2.55 -16.78
C SER A 110 0.28 1.18 -16.20
N ASP A 111 0.48 0.13 -16.98
CA ASP A 111 0.24 -1.27 -16.60
C ASP A 111 0.96 -1.67 -15.31
N GLN A 112 2.10 -1.06 -15.00
CA GLN A 112 2.85 -1.32 -13.77
C GLN A 112 2.03 -1.16 -12.49
N PHE A 113 1.01 -0.29 -12.47
CA PHE A 113 0.14 -0.08 -11.31
C PHE A 113 -0.84 -1.22 -11.09
N PHE A 114 -1.14 -2.00 -12.12
CA PHE A 114 -2.22 -2.99 -12.14
C PHE A 114 -1.72 -4.41 -12.35
N ALA A 115 -0.48 -4.61 -12.81
CA ALA A 115 0.06 -5.90 -13.24
C ALA A 115 -0.05 -7.02 -12.18
N ASN A 116 0.08 -6.70 -10.89
CA ASN A 116 0.02 -7.68 -9.81
C ASN A 116 -1.40 -7.93 -9.25
N ILE A 117 -2.41 -7.19 -9.72
CA ILE A 117 -3.77 -7.28 -9.19
C ILE A 117 -4.43 -8.63 -9.48
N PRO A 118 -4.38 -9.18 -10.72
CA PRO A 118 -4.98 -10.48 -11.01
C PRO A 118 -4.44 -11.59 -10.11
N GLU A 119 -3.12 -11.68 -9.95
CA GLU A 119 -2.47 -12.67 -9.09
C GLU A 119 -2.91 -12.55 -7.62
N LYS A 120 -2.95 -11.32 -7.08
CA LYS A 120 -3.43 -11.07 -5.71
C LYS A 120 -4.87 -11.52 -5.52
N ILE A 121 -5.74 -11.24 -6.49
CA ILE A 121 -7.16 -11.62 -6.44
C ILE A 121 -7.33 -13.15 -6.49
N GLU A 122 -6.55 -13.82 -7.31
CA GLU A 122 -6.56 -15.29 -7.41
C GLU A 122 -6.05 -15.94 -6.12
N LYS A 123 -4.95 -15.41 -5.55
CA LYS A 123 -4.37 -15.91 -4.30
C LYS A 123 -5.29 -15.73 -3.09
N TYR A 124 -6.09 -14.65 -3.04
CA TYR A 124 -6.95 -14.31 -1.90
C TYR A 124 -8.40 -14.00 -2.31
N PRO A 125 -9.12 -14.98 -2.87
CA PRO A 125 -10.44 -14.76 -3.47
C PRO A 125 -11.54 -14.45 -2.45
N ASP A 126 -11.34 -14.80 -1.18
CA ASP A 126 -12.29 -14.66 -0.08
C ASP A 126 -12.22 -13.30 0.63
N ARG A 127 -11.26 -12.42 0.25
CA ARG A 127 -11.05 -11.14 0.94
C ARG A 127 -11.84 -9.98 0.30
N PHE A 128 -12.13 -8.98 1.12
CA PHE A 128 -12.71 -7.73 0.64
C PHE A 128 -11.62 -6.89 -0.04
N ARG A 129 -11.87 -6.49 -1.28
CA ARG A 129 -10.91 -5.77 -2.12
C ARG A 129 -10.97 -4.29 -1.85
N VAL A 130 -9.83 -3.67 -1.58
CA VAL A 130 -9.69 -2.23 -1.34
C VAL A 130 -8.64 -1.69 -2.29
N PHE A 131 -9.04 -0.75 -3.13
CA PHE A 131 -8.10 0.04 -3.92
C PHE A 131 -7.93 1.38 -3.21
N SER A 132 -6.73 1.64 -2.71
CA SER A 132 -6.39 2.89 -2.03
C SER A 132 -5.44 3.72 -2.86
N ILE A 133 -5.61 5.03 -2.80
CA ILE A 133 -4.67 6.02 -3.32
C ILE A 133 -4.14 6.76 -2.09
N GLY A 134 -2.98 6.34 -1.62
CA GLY A 134 -2.31 6.99 -0.50
C GLY A 134 -1.52 8.23 -0.95
N PHE A 135 -1.17 9.08 0.01
CA PHE A 135 -0.42 10.31 -0.24
C PHE A 135 -0.98 11.10 -1.43
N SER A 136 -2.29 11.37 -1.37
CA SER A 136 -3.00 11.99 -2.47
C SER A 136 -2.80 13.52 -2.47
N LEU A 137 -3.72 14.24 -2.99
CA LEU A 137 -3.65 15.65 -3.38
C LEU A 137 -2.78 16.56 -2.51
N TYR A 138 -2.95 16.55 -1.18
CA TYR A 138 -2.23 17.49 -0.29
C TYR A 138 -0.75 17.12 -0.18
N GLU A 139 -0.46 15.88 0.16
CA GLU A 139 0.91 15.41 0.39
C GLU A 139 1.77 15.43 -0.89
N ARG A 140 1.14 15.45 -2.06
CA ARG A 140 1.83 15.53 -3.35
C ARG A 140 2.02 16.95 -3.86
N ALA A 141 1.18 17.88 -3.43
CA ALA A 141 1.25 19.28 -3.82
C ALA A 141 2.14 20.13 -2.89
N TRP A 142 2.65 19.54 -1.83
CA TRP A 142 3.31 20.22 -0.71
C TRP A 142 4.83 20.28 -0.85
#